data_3d2daa1cc20c801b1fc1d1dcfc7cdf0c
#
_entry.id   3d2daa1cc20c801b1fc1d1dcfc7cdf0c
#
_cell.length_a   1.000
_cell.length_b   1.000
_cell.length_c   1.000
_cell.angle_alpha   90.00
_cell.angle_beta   90.00
_cell.angle_gamma   90.00
#
_symmetry.space_group_name_H-M   'P 1'
#
loop_
_entity.id
_entity.type
_entity.pdbx_description
1 polymer ?
#
loop_
_entity_poly.entity_id
_entity_poly.type
_entity_poly.pdbx_seq_one_letter_code
_entity_poly.pdbx_strand_id
1 'polypeptide(L)'
;MGLGAGAVGLGGMAACAPSANDSDTSSGSSGAPTSGGEAQDFGFASWSLSEDAPKPVIEGLISTFEGDAGIAISPVTYPYNEYLNQLMLQVRGGQFAGAAQIDVAWLGALSALGKLTDLSSFADGRGYTDAALQAGQFDGTQYGLPWTIGAIGLVTNTELMQQAGITAAPTSIEDFEAALRELKGLGDDIIPYAASTKVAQLKDILIWMQTFGSPLIENGQVTIGDDASVEAVTWYKKLYDDGLIAPDVDRFDARALFSQGRAAIYDDAIVGKSAVVSESPDPDFASKLDPISRPVLQSGDDPRALFWGHAVVVIDGDGAGTAAEFAQWLTSDEATTIDFFEQLGLPPTTQGALDSDAVTGDAFTTAFSERVTATATVNPFWQYPQYAQMESAVAEQVQAVMVGSASPADAMTAAGEAVQALI
;
A
#
# COMPACT_ATOMS: atom_id res chain seq x y z
N MET A 1 40.34 44.52 -43.59
CA MET A 1 41.49 43.92 -44.25
C MET A 1 41.47 42.45 -43.94
N GLY A 2 41.26 41.46 -44.79
CA GLY A 2 41.15 41.23 -46.22
C GLY A 2 40.53 39.84 -46.31
N LEU A 3 39.52 39.66 -46.95
CA LEU A 3 39.16 38.97 -48.20
C LEU A 3 40.07 37.80 -48.58
N GLY A 4 39.43 36.64 -48.74
CA GLY A 4 39.98 35.45 -49.40
C GLY A 4 38.87 34.52 -49.78
N ALA A 5 38.29 34.71 -50.96
CA ALA A 5 37.33 33.85 -51.62
C ALA A 5 38.09 32.77 -52.43
N GLY A 6 37.49 31.57 -52.54
CA GLY A 6 37.96 30.50 -53.40
C GLY A 6 36.85 29.51 -53.73
N ALA A 7 36.41 29.55 -54.94
CA ALA A 7 35.24 28.87 -55.49
C ALA A 7 35.56 27.55 -56.19
N VAL A 8 34.52 26.73 -56.37
CA VAL A 8 34.15 25.87 -57.49
C VAL A 8 34.77 24.47 -57.64
N GLY A 9 33.87 23.48 -57.65
CA GLY A 9 34.04 22.14 -58.19
C GLY A 9 32.67 21.49 -58.34
N LEU A 10 32.04 21.69 -59.50
CA LEU A 10 30.88 20.95 -59.99
C LEU A 10 31.29 19.54 -60.49
N GLY A 11 30.53 18.57 -60.18
CA GLY A 11 30.61 17.24 -60.76
C GLY A 11 29.38 16.44 -60.43
N GLY A 12 28.54 16.18 -61.22
CA GLY A 12 27.36 15.90 -61.79
C GLY A 12 26.94 14.41 -61.74
N MET A 13 25.66 14.24 -61.61
CA MET A 13 24.75 13.21 -62.10
C MET A 13 24.92 11.74 -61.66
N ALA A 14 23.88 11.21 -60.96
CA ALA A 14 22.99 10.19 -61.55
C ALA A 14 21.78 10.00 -60.66
N ALA A 15 20.61 10.25 -61.21
CA ALA A 15 19.31 9.91 -60.63
C ALA A 15 19.06 8.39 -60.72
N CYS A 16 18.64 7.78 -59.63
CA CYS A 16 17.78 6.61 -59.63
C CYS A 16 16.80 6.76 -58.45
N ALA A 17 15.57 7.07 -58.76
CA ALA A 17 14.46 6.91 -57.86
C ALA A 17 14.07 5.42 -57.79
N PRO A 18 13.71 4.91 -56.63
CA PRO A 18 12.72 3.85 -56.55
C PRO A 18 11.46 4.34 -55.85
N SER A 19 10.40 3.76 -56.35
CA SER A 19 8.98 3.85 -56.08
C SER A 19 8.58 4.00 -54.61
N ALA A 20 7.53 4.80 -54.42
CA ALA A 20 6.68 4.75 -53.23
C ALA A 20 6.16 3.32 -53.03
N ASN A 21 6.32 2.82 -51.82
CA ASN A 21 5.46 1.78 -51.27
C ASN A 21 5.22 2.04 -49.77
N ASP A 22 3.97 2.15 -49.51
CA ASP A 22 3.22 1.95 -48.28
C ASP A 22 3.83 2.36 -46.93
N SER A 23 3.26 3.42 -46.42
CA SER A 23 3.16 3.77 -45.00
C SER A 23 2.45 2.66 -44.25
N ASP A 24 3.19 1.73 -43.66
CA ASP A 24 2.71 0.98 -42.50
C ASP A 24 2.92 1.83 -41.26
N THR A 25 1.83 2.46 -40.81
CA THR A 25 1.66 2.92 -39.45
C THR A 25 1.56 1.68 -38.56
N SER A 26 2.68 1.20 -38.06
CA SER A 26 2.67 0.29 -36.92
C SER A 26 2.22 1.05 -35.69
N SER A 27 0.92 0.98 -35.44
CA SER A 27 0.38 1.13 -34.09
C SER A 27 1.06 0.05 -33.25
N GLY A 28 1.91 0.46 -32.32
CA GLY A 28 2.53 -0.40 -31.33
C GLY A 28 1.43 -1.00 -30.45
N SER A 29 1.01 -2.20 -30.78
CA SER A 29 0.33 -3.10 -29.88
C SER A 29 1.40 -3.54 -28.88
N SER A 30 1.29 -3.12 -27.63
CA SER A 30 1.97 -3.73 -26.50
C SER A 30 1.38 -5.16 -26.36
N GLY A 31 2.01 -6.11 -27.05
CA GLY A 31 1.71 -7.53 -26.89
C GLY A 31 2.23 -7.98 -25.52
N ALA A 32 1.41 -8.73 -24.79
CA ALA A 32 1.88 -9.42 -23.60
C ALA A 32 3.15 -10.24 -23.93
N PRO A 33 4.18 -10.22 -23.06
CA PRO A 33 5.37 -11.02 -23.27
C PRO A 33 4.97 -12.50 -23.30
N THR A 34 5.34 -13.20 -24.34
CA THR A 34 5.11 -14.65 -24.45
C THR A 34 6.21 -15.36 -23.67
N SER A 35 5.83 -16.18 -22.70
CA SER A 35 6.71 -17.14 -22.02
C SER A 35 7.40 -18.02 -23.08
N GLY A 36 8.74 -17.94 -23.17
CA GLY A 36 9.52 -18.78 -24.09
C GLY A 36 10.70 -18.11 -24.80
N GLY A 37 11.12 -16.90 -24.41
CA GLY A 37 12.38 -16.28 -24.82
C GLY A 37 13.58 -16.83 -24.03
N GLU A 38 14.83 -16.59 -24.50
CA GLU A 38 16.01 -16.81 -23.65
C GLU A 38 15.89 -15.90 -22.39
N ALA A 39 16.21 -16.49 -21.22
CA ALA A 39 16.21 -15.75 -19.97
C ALA A 39 17.22 -14.59 -20.03
N GLN A 40 16.85 -13.41 -19.56
CA GLN A 40 17.64 -12.19 -19.63
C GLN A 40 17.75 -11.54 -18.25
N ASP A 41 18.87 -10.85 -18.04
CA ASP A 41 19.07 -10.01 -16.85
C ASP A 41 18.04 -8.88 -16.80
N PHE A 42 17.63 -8.49 -15.57
CA PHE A 42 16.69 -7.39 -15.36
C PHE A 42 16.92 -6.70 -14.00
N GLY A 43 16.27 -5.56 -13.81
CA GLY A 43 16.26 -4.85 -12.53
C GLY A 43 15.13 -5.31 -11.63
N PHE A 44 15.38 -5.45 -10.29
CA PHE A 44 14.32 -5.59 -9.31
C PHE A 44 14.34 -4.44 -8.32
N ALA A 45 13.30 -3.61 -8.37
CA ALA A 45 13.12 -2.50 -7.45
C ALA A 45 12.27 -2.93 -6.24
N SER A 46 12.75 -2.67 -5.03
CA SER A 46 12.02 -2.96 -3.79
C SER A 46 12.52 -2.06 -2.67
N TRP A 47 11.59 -1.38 -1.95
CA TRP A 47 11.94 -0.64 -0.73
C TRP A 47 12.32 -1.58 0.41
N SER A 48 11.80 -2.82 0.41
CA SER A 48 12.11 -3.83 1.43
C SER A 48 13.60 -4.17 1.50
N LEU A 49 14.36 -3.92 0.43
CA LEU A 49 15.83 -4.01 0.42
C LEU A 49 16.52 -2.90 1.22
N SER A 50 15.79 -1.84 1.63
CA SER A 50 16.32 -0.79 2.52
C SER A 50 15.95 -0.98 3.99
N GLU A 51 15.19 -2.03 4.32
CA GLU A 51 14.71 -2.32 5.65
C GLU A 51 15.41 -3.55 6.24
N ASP A 52 15.86 -3.46 7.50
CA ASP A 52 16.75 -4.48 8.10
C ASP A 52 16.12 -5.88 8.17
N ALA A 53 14.82 -5.98 8.49
CA ALA A 53 14.15 -7.27 8.65
C ALA A 53 13.85 -7.97 7.31
N PRO A 54 13.24 -7.34 6.28
CA PRO A 54 12.92 -8.02 5.04
C PRO A 54 14.11 -8.15 4.08
N LYS A 55 15.13 -7.30 4.18
CA LYS A 55 16.26 -7.29 3.26
C LYS A 55 16.91 -8.67 3.06
N PRO A 56 17.34 -9.42 4.11
CA PRO A 56 17.98 -10.71 3.91
C PRO A 56 17.05 -11.74 3.27
N VAL A 57 15.75 -11.64 3.52
CA VAL A 57 14.74 -12.53 2.91
C VAL A 57 14.64 -12.25 1.41
N ILE A 58 14.52 -10.98 1.03
CA ILE A 58 14.43 -10.57 -0.38
C ILE A 58 15.72 -10.90 -1.15
N GLU A 59 16.90 -10.66 -0.55
CA GLU A 59 18.18 -11.04 -1.14
C GLU A 59 18.30 -12.56 -1.36
N GLY A 60 17.77 -13.36 -0.41
CA GLY A 60 17.68 -14.82 -0.56
C GLY A 60 16.80 -15.26 -1.71
N LEU A 61 15.62 -14.65 -1.86
CA LEU A 61 14.70 -14.92 -2.97
C LEU A 61 15.32 -14.55 -4.32
N ILE A 62 15.97 -13.39 -4.42
CA ILE A 62 16.72 -12.99 -5.63
C ILE A 62 17.77 -14.05 -5.98
N SER A 63 18.62 -14.43 -5.02
CA SER A 63 19.69 -15.40 -5.25
C SER A 63 19.18 -16.78 -5.67
N THR A 64 18.03 -17.22 -5.13
CA THR A 64 17.40 -18.48 -5.51
C THR A 64 16.97 -18.45 -6.99
N PHE A 65 16.26 -17.42 -7.40
CA PHE A 65 15.80 -17.30 -8.80
C PHE A 65 16.97 -17.12 -9.78
N GLU A 66 17.99 -16.32 -9.42
CA GLU A 66 19.23 -16.18 -10.23
C GLU A 66 19.89 -17.54 -10.48
N GLY A 67 19.99 -18.37 -9.43
CA GLY A 67 20.58 -19.71 -9.53
C GLY A 67 19.82 -20.65 -10.44
N ASP A 68 18.48 -20.61 -10.37
CA ASP A 68 17.60 -21.48 -11.16
C ASP A 68 17.48 -21.02 -12.61
N ALA A 69 17.41 -19.72 -12.86
CA ALA A 69 17.25 -19.15 -14.21
C ALA A 69 18.56 -18.89 -14.94
N GLY A 70 19.68 -18.86 -14.24
CA GLY A 70 21.03 -18.62 -14.82
C GLY A 70 21.22 -17.18 -15.33
N ILE A 71 20.57 -16.22 -14.66
CA ILE A 71 20.59 -14.78 -15.00
C ILE A 71 21.08 -13.95 -13.81
N ALA A 72 21.25 -12.65 -14.01
CA ALA A 72 21.53 -11.70 -12.95
C ALA A 72 20.35 -10.74 -12.75
N ILE A 73 19.98 -10.50 -11.48
CA ILE A 73 18.98 -9.52 -11.06
C ILE A 73 19.69 -8.35 -10.40
N SER A 74 19.53 -7.15 -10.94
CA SER A 74 20.13 -5.93 -10.39
C SER A 74 19.18 -5.29 -9.35
N PRO A 75 19.51 -5.34 -8.04
CA PRO A 75 18.63 -4.77 -7.02
C PRO A 75 18.65 -3.24 -7.07
N VAL A 76 17.48 -2.61 -6.98
CA VAL A 76 17.29 -1.16 -6.88
C VAL A 76 16.46 -0.87 -5.64
N THR A 77 16.92 0.02 -4.77
CA THR A 77 16.21 0.34 -3.53
C THR A 77 16.28 1.81 -3.16
N TYR A 78 15.23 2.28 -2.52
CA TYR A 78 15.09 3.58 -1.88
C TYR A 78 14.26 3.40 -0.61
N PRO A 79 14.41 4.27 0.41
CA PRO A 79 13.50 4.29 1.55
C PRO A 79 12.04 4.43 1.11
N TYR A 80 11.12 3.79 1.81
CA TYR A 80 9.69 3.74 1.44
C TYR A 80 9.10 5.10 1.06
N ASN A 81 9.37 6.15 1.85
CA ASN A 81 8.83 7.50 1.62
C ASN A 81 9.36 8.19 0.34
N GLU A 82 10.48 7.72 -0.22
CA GLU A 82 11.08 8.25 -1.45
C GLU A 82 10.85 7.33 -2.65
N TYR A 83 10.57 6.05 -2.39
CA TYR A 83 10.61 4.97 -3.36
C TYR A 83 9.73 5.21 -4.59
N LEU A 84 8.44 5.52 -4.42
CA LEU A 84 7.52 5.75 -5.53
C LEU A 84 8.03 6.87 -6.45
N ASN A 85 8.43 8.00 -5.87
CA ASN A 85 8.91 9.16 -6.64
C ASN A 85 10.17 8.82 -7.44
N GLN A 86 11.11 8.11 -6.83
CA GLN A 86 12.35 7.69 -7.49
C GLN A 86 12.09 6.66 -8.59
N LEU A 87 11.24 5.66 -8.33
CA LEU A 87 10.85 4.66 -9.32
C LEU A 87 10.18 5.33 -10.53
N MET A 88 9.20 6.20 -10.31
CA MET A 88 8.50 6.93 -11.38
C MET A 88 9.46 7.79 -12.20
N LEU A 89 10.45 8.43 -11.57
CA LEU A 89 11.45 9.23 -12.25
C LEU A 89 12.32 8.37 -13.18
N GLN A 90 12.79 7.21 -12.70
CA GLN A 90 13.59 6.28 -13.48
C GLN A 90 12.81 5.67 -14.63
N VAL A 91 11.54 5.27 -14.40
CA VAL A 91 10.66 4.73 -15.45
C VAL A 91 10.40 5.77 -16.54
N ARG A 92 10.10 7.02 -16.18
CA ARG A 92 9.92 8.13 -17.14
C ARG A 92 11.19 8.41 -17.92
N GLY A 93 12.35 8.33 -17.27
CA GLY A 93 13.66 8.54 -17.89
C GLY A 93 14.17 7.35 -18.72
N GLY A 94 13.44 6.21 -18.75
CA GLY A 94 13.89 4.98 -19.43
C GLY A 94 15.14 4.37 -18.77
N GLN A 95 15.36 4.62 -17.49
CA GLN A 95 16.55 4.16 -16.74
C GLN A 95 16.28 2.90 -15.92
N PHE A 96 15.02 2.47 -15.84
CA PHE A 96 14.62 1.25 -15.16
C PHE A 96 13.67 0.44 -16.05
N ALA A 97 13.97 -0.86 -16.19
CA ALA A 97 13.13 -1.91 -16.74
C ALA A 97 13.27 -3.15 -15.88
N GLY A 98 12.20 -3.97 -15.77
CA GLY A 98 12.19 -5.18 -14.94
C GLY A 98 11.07 -5.19 -13.92
N ALA A 99 11.22 -5.99 -12.86
CA ALA A 99 10.20 -6.16 -11.82
C ALA A 99 10.29 -5.05 -10.76
N ALA A 100 9.16 -4.65 -10.19
CA ALA A 100 9.13 -3.70 -9.08
C ALA A 100 8.06 -4.07 -8.07
N GLN A 101 8.43 -4.12 -6.80
CA GLN A 101 7.48 -4.16 -5.69
C GLN A 101 6.75 -2.83 -5.62
N ILE A 102 5.43 -2.86 -5.49
CA ILE A 102 4.61 -1.67 -5.29
C ILE A 102 3.63 -1.86 -4.14
N ASP A 103 3.27 -0.77 -3.47
CA ASP A 103 2.01 -0.70 -2.74
C ASP A 103 0.87 -0.67 -3.77
N VAL A 104 -0.19 -1.43 -3.54
CA VAL A 104 -1.33 -1.51 -4.48
C VAL A 104 -1.97 -0.15 -4.72
N ALA A 105 -1.89 0.77 -3.75
CA ALA A 105 -2.34 2.15 -3.89
C ALA A 105 -1.63 2.92 -5.01
N TRP A 106 -0.42 2.51 -5.39
CA TRP A 106 0.40 3.20 -6.38
C TRP A 106 0.13 2.76 -7.82
N LEU A 107 -0.65 1.69 -7.98
CA LEU A 107 -0.87 1.06 -9.29
C LEU A 107 -1.46 2.03 -10.32
N GLY A 108 -2.46 2.82 -9.93
CA GLY A 108 -3.06 3.82 -10.83
C GLY A 108 -2.07 4.88 -11.31
N ALA A 109 -1.21 5.38 -10.42
CA ALA A 109 -0.19 6.38 -10.77
C ALA A 109 0.90 5.81 -11.70
N LEU A 110 1.29 4.55 -11.49
CA LEU A 110 2.27 3.86 -12.34
C LEU A 110 1.68 3.48 -13.70
N SER A 111 0.42 3.02 -13.75
CA SER A 111 -0.26 2.68 -15.00
C SER A 111 -0.39 3.88 -15.92
N ALA A 112 -0.59 5.09 -15.36
CA ALA A 112 -0.65 6.34 -16.11
C ALA A 112 0.66 6.67 -16.87
N LEU A 113 1.79 6.01 -16.55
CA LEU A 113 3.04 6.15 -17.32
C LEU A 113 3.01 5.40 -18.65
N GLY A 114 2.07 4.46 -18.84
CA GLY A 114 1.96 3.64 -20.06
C GLY A 114 3.18 2.75 -20.30
N LYS A 115 3.83 2.27 -19.22
CA LYS A 115 5.04 1.46 -19.23
C LYS A 115 4.90 0.13 -18.49
N LEU A 116 3.70 -0.18 -17.98
CA LEU A 116 3.46 -1.44 -17.31
C LEU A 116 3.14 -2.54 -18.33
N THR A 117 3.74 -3.70 -18.12
CA THR A 117 3.45 -4.94 -18.84
C THR A 117 2.11 -5.53 -18.40
N ASP A 118 1.28 -5.99 -19.31
CA ASP A 118 0.08 -6.79 -19.00
C ASP A 118 0.50 -8.19 -18.51
N LEU A 119 0.19 -8.48 -17.25
CA LEU A 119 0.52 -9.74 -16.57
C LEU A 119 -0.65 -10.72 -16.51
N SER A 120 -1.75 -10.48 -17.22
CA SER A 120 -2.96 -11.33 -17.18
C SER A 120 -2.62 -12.81 -17.44
N SER A 121 -1.77 -13.10 -18.42
CA SER A 121 -1.36 -14.47 -18.75
C SER A 121 -0.47 -15.13 -17.67
N PHE A 122 0.21 -14.35 -16.86
CA PHE A 122 1.03 -14.82 -15.74
C PHE A 122 0.20 -15.05 -14.47
N ALA A 123 -0.94 -14.38 -14.36
CA ALA A 123 -1.89 -14.59 -13.27
C ALA A 123 -2.76 -15.84 -13.46
N ASP A 124 -3.01 -16.22 -14.72
CA ASP A 124 -3.98 -17.25 -15.11
C ASP A 124 -3.62 -18.62 -14.53
N GLY A 125 -4.59 -19.27 -13.85
CA GLY A 125 -4.41 -20.61 -13.30
C GLY A 125 -3.42 -20.74 -12.13
N ARG A 126 -2.98 -19.64 -11.53
CA ARG A 126 -2.00 -19.64 -10.43
C ARG A 126 -2.62 -19.75 -9.03
N GLY A 127 -3.93 -19.79 -8.93
CA GLY A 127 -4.62 -19.99 -7.66
C GLY A 127 -4.73 -18.75 -6.79
N TYR A 128 -4.44 -17.56 -7.32
CA TYR A 128 -4.71 -16.32 -6.61
C TYR A 128 -6.19 -16.21 -6.23
N THR A 129 -6.47 -15.61 -5.09
CA THR A 129 -7.86 -15.28 -4.73
C THR A 129 -8.40 -14.15 -5.62
N ASP A 130 -9.71 -14.12 -5.86
CA ASP A 130 -10.34 -13.06 -6.67
C ASP A 130 -10.07 -11.66 -6.10
N ALA A 131 -10.13 -11.52 -4.79
CA ALA A 131 -9.85 -10.26 -4.09
C ALA A 131 -8.41 -9.79 -4.29
N ALA A 132 -7.45 -10.72 -4.28
CA ALA A 132 -6.05 -10.41 -4.51
C ALA A 132 -5.80 -9.98 -5.97
N LEU A 133 -6.34 -10.70 -6.93
CA LEU A 133 -6.24 -10.31 -8.36
C LEU A 133 -6.83 -8.93 -8.60
N GLN A 134 -7.99 -8.62 -8.02
CA GLN A 134 -8.65 -7.34 -8.17
C GLN A 134 -7.77 -6.17 -7.70
N ALA A 135 -6.96 -6.37 -6.65
CA ALA A 135 -6.01 -5.37 -6.15
C ALA A 135 -4.85 -5.05 -7.11
N GLY A 136 -4.50 -5.98 -8.00
CA GLY A 136 -3.48 -5.80 -9.03
C GLY A 136 -4.01 -5.32 -10.38
N GLN A 137 -5.33 -5.01 -10.48
CA GLN A 137 -5.97 -4.56 -11.72
C GLN A 137 -6.14 -3.05 -11.76
N PHE A 138 -5.95 -2.50 -12.95
CA PHE A 138 -6.32 -1.12 -13.26
C PHE A 138 -6.94 -1.07 -14.66
N ASP A 139 -8.10 -0.43 -14.80
CA ASP A 139 -8.90 -0.38 -16.03
C ASP A 139 -9.13 -1.77 -16.68
N GLY A 140 -9.34 -2.78 -15.84
CA GLY A 140 -9.62 -4.15 -16.28
C GLY A 140 -8.40 -4.95 -16.76
N THR A 141 -7.19 -4.39 -16.68
CA THR A 141 -5.93 -5.06 -17.03
C THR A 141 -5.17 -5.45 -15.76
N GLN A 142 -4.63 -6.67 -15.71
CA GLN A 142 -3.81 -7.15 -14.61
C GLN A 142 -2.37 -6.66 -14.78
N TYR A 143 -2.01 -5.55 -14.14
CA TYR A 143 -0.66 -5.00 -14.17
C TYR A 143 0.21 -5.44 -13.01
N GLY A 144 -0.37 -5.79 -11.86
CA GLY A 144 0.36 -6.24 -10.69
C GLY A 144 -0.01 -7.69 -10.32
N LEU A 145 0.98 -8.56 -10.11
CA LEU A 145 0.75 -9.84 -9.47
C LEU A 145 0.73 -9.63 -7.95
N PRO A 146 -0.35 -9.99 -7.25
CA PRO A 146 -0.48 -9.69 -5.82
C PRO A 146 0.51 -10.54 -5.02
N TRP A 147 1.33 -9.90 -4.19
CA TRP A 147 2.35 -10.56 -3.38
C TRP A 147 1.89 -10.80 -1.95
N THR A 148 1.28 -9.80 -1.34
CA THR A 148 0.60 -9.91 -0.05
C THR A 148 -0.59 -8.99 -0.02
N ILE A 149 -1.68 -9.45 0.58
CA ILE A 149 -2.93 -8.68 0.72
C ILE A 149 -3.40 -8.78 2.16
N GLY A 150 -3.88 -7.69 2.68
CA GLY A 150 -4.41 -7.61 4.02
C GLY A 150 -5.17 -6.31 4.26
N ALA A 151 -5.24 -5.93 5.51
CA ALA A 151 -5.81 -4.66 5.91
C ALA A 151 -5.01 -4.03 7.05
N ILE A 152 -5.20 -2.74 7.25
CA ILE A 152 -4.75 -2.00 8.42
C ILE A 152 -5.95 -1.85 9.33
N GLY A 153 -5.82 -2.37 10.55
CA GLY A 153 -6.87 -2.33 11.54
C GLY A 153 -6.32 -2.24 12.95
N LEU A 154 -7.22 -2.35 13.90
CA LEU A 154 -6.89 -2.14 15.31
C LEU A 154 -6.26 -3.38 15.93
N VAL A 155 -5.17 -3.18 16.66
CA VAL A 155 -4.53 -4.18 17.53
C VAL A 155 -4.49 -3.64 18.95
N THR A 156 -4.85 -4.46 19.92
CA THR A 156 -4.90 -4.09 21.34
C THR A 156 -3.81 -4.79 22.14
N ASN A 157 -3.33 -4.11 23.19
CA ASN A 157 -2.54 -4.72 24.23
C ASN A 157 -3.50 -5.28 25.31
N THR A 158 -3.68 -6.59 25.34
CA THR A 158 -4.64 -7.26 26.22
C THR A 158 -4.34 -7.06 27.70
N GLU A 159 -3.07 -6.86 28.08
CA GLU A 159 -2.70 -6.56 29.46
C GLU A 159 -3.22 -5.19 29.91
N LEU A 160 -3.04 -4.15 29.08
CA LEU A 160 -3.56 -2.81 29.38
C LEU A 160 -5.09 -2.79 29.37
N MET A 161 -5.72 -3.52 28.42
CA MET A 161 -7.17 -3.68 28.40
C MET A 161 -7.69 -4.29 29.73
N GLN A 162 -7.05 -5.36 30.21
CA GLN A 162 -7.41 -6.01 31.48
C GLN A 162 -7.17 -5.10 32.68
N GLN A 163 -6.05 -4.36 32.73
CA GLN A 163 -5.76 -3.39 33.80
C GLN A 163 -6.81 -2.29 33.86
N ALA A 164 -7.37 -1.86 32.73
CA ALA A 164 -8.47 -0.91 32.65
C ALA A 164 -9.85 -1.53 32.93
N GLY A 165 -9.91 -2.86 33.19
CA GLY A 165 -11.18 -3.56 33.45
C GLY A 165 -11.98 -3.88 32.17
N ILE A 166 -11.40 -3.72 30.98
CA ILE A 166 -12.03 -3.98 29.70
C ILE A 166 -11.88 -5.47 29.38
N THR A 167 -12.98 -6.21 29.42
CA THR A 167 -13.01 -7.67 29.27
C THR A 167 -13.48 -8.14 27.91
N ALA A 168 -13.99 -7.22 27.07
CA ALA A 168 -14.44 -7.51 25.70
C ALA A 168 -14.02 -6.36 24.77
N ALA A 169 -13.74 -6.68 23.52
CA ALA A 169 -13.46 -5.68 22.50
C ALA A 169 -14.66 -4.74 22.31
N PRO A 170 -14.45 -3.41 22.21
CA PRO A 170 -15.52 -2.47 21.91
C PRO A 170 -16.06 -2.69 20.49
N THR A 171 -17.37 -2.74 20.34
CA THR A 171 -18.03 -3.01 19.05
C THR A 171 -18.70 -1.78 18.46
N SER A 172 -18.97 -0.76 19.27
CA SER A 172 -19.54 0.51 18.80
C SER A 172 -18.56 1.67 19.05
N ILE A 173 -18.77 2.79 18.35
CA ILE A 173 -18.01 4.03 18.57
C ILE A 173 -18.18 4.51 20.03
N GLU A 174 -19.38 4.37 20.61
CA GLU A 174 -19.65 4.73 22.00
C GLU A 174 -18.84 3.85 22.97
N ASP A 175 -18.85 2.52 22.78
CA ASP A 175 -18.06 1.59 23.60
C ASP A 175 -16.57 1.82 23.45
N PHE A 176 -16.11 2.14 22.23
CA PHE A 176 -14.72 2.44 21.97
C PHE A 176 -14.26 3.71 22.71
N GLU A 177 -15.04 4.78 22.64
CA GLU A 177 -14.75 6.00 23.38
C GLU A 177 -14.77 5.77 24.91
N ALA A 178 -15.70 4.95 25.40
CA ALA A 178 -15.74 4.57 26.82
C ALA A 178 -14.49 3.78 27.22
N ALA A 179 -14.07 2.79 26.41
CA ALA A 179 -12.85 2.02 26.64
C ALA A 179 -11.59 2.92 26.63
N LEU A 180 -11.51 3.89 25.73
CA LEU A 180 -10.39 4.85 25.71
C LEU A 180 -10.32 5.69 26.99
N ARG A 181 -11.47 6.06 27.58
CA ARG A 181 -11.52 6.79 28.86
C ARG A 181 -11.04 5.95 30.03
N GLU A 182 -11.42 4.67 30.09
CA GLU A 182 -10.94 3.74 31.10
C GLU A 182 -9.42 3.53 30.97
N LEU A 183 -8.91 3.38 29.75
CA LEU A 183 -7.48 3.27 29.47
C LEU A 183 -6.71 4.53 29.88
N LYS A 184 -7.26 5.72 29.66
CA LYS A 184 -6.68 6.98 30.13
C LYS A 184 -6.56 7.03 31.65
N GLY A 185 -7.45 6.36 32.37
CA GLY A 185 -7.42 6.23 33.84
C GLY A 185 -6.22 5.43 34.35
N LEU A 186 -5.49 4.69 33.53
CA LEU A 186 -4.30 3.95 33.97
C LEU A 186 -3.12 4.86 34.28
N GLY A 187 -3.07 6.06 33.72
CA GLY A 187 -2.02 7.05 33.99
C GLY A 187 -1.64 7.89 32.80
N ASP A 188 -0.92 8.98 33.03
CA ASP A 188 -0.54 9.94 31.99
C ASP A 188 0.49 9.39 31.00
N ASP A 189 1.22 8.33 31.38
CA ASP A 189 2.21 7.67 30.51
C ASP A 189 1.56 6.70 29.50
N ILE A 190 0.26 6.42 29.65
CA ILE A 190 -0.48 5.53 28.75
C ILE A 190 -1.28 6.34 27.76
N ILE A 191 -1.06 6.07 26.48
CA ILE A 191 -1.82 6.58 25.37
C ILE A 191 -2.92 5.55 25.07
N PRO A 192 -4.21 5.90 25.28
CA PRO A 192 -5.31 4.96 25.02
C PRO A 192 -5.30 4.42 23.59
N TYR A 193 -5.14 5.31 22.61
CA TYR A 193 -5.08 4.96 21.20
C TYR A 193 -3.98 5.76 20.50
N ALA A 194 -2.95 5.08 20.02
CA ALA A 194 -1.89 5.67 19.22
C ALA A 194 -2.34 5.82 17.75
N ALA A 195 -3.30 6.70 17.55
CA ALA A 195 -3.86 7.03 16.24
C ALA A 195 -2.93 7.94 15.45
N SER A 196 -3.06 7.92 14.12
CA SER A 196 -2.30 8.81 13.22
C SER A 196 -2.72 10.27 13.40
N THR A 197 -1.81 11.13 13.81
CA THR A 197 -2.02 12.58 14.01
C THR A 197 -1.00 13.45 13.28
N LYS A 198 0.06 12.88 12.72
CA LYS A 198 0.95 13.56 11.77
C LYS A 198 0.31 13.69 10.39
N VAL A 199 0.44 14.84 9.73
CA VAL A 199 -0.14 15.12 8.40
C VAL A 199 0.13 14.01 7.40
N ALA A 200 1.36 13.51 7.34
CA ALA A 200 1.75 12.46 6.39
C ALA A 200 0.91 11.17 6.49
N GLN A 201 0.29 10.92 7.65
CA GLN A 201 -0.52 9.73 7.93
C GLN A 201 -1.98 10.05 8.28
N LEU A 202 -2.37 11.33 8.37
CA LEU A 202 -3.76 11.72 8.65
C LEU A 202 -4.75 11.27 7.59
N LYS A 203 -4.29 10.80 6.43
CA LYS A 203 -5.11 10.09 5.45
C LYS A 203 -5.84 8.88 6.02
N ASP A 204 -5.34 8.29 7.11
CA ASP A 204 -5.99 7.18 7.82
C ASP A 204 -7.37 7.59 8.41
N ILE A 205 -7.68 8.88 8.49
CA ILE A 205 -9.02 9.39 8.83
C ILE A 205 -10.10 8.95 7.83
N LEU A 206 -9.74 8.67 6.58
CA LEU A 206 -10.68 8.26 5.53
C LEU A 206 -11.47 7.01 5.91
N ILE A 207 -10.83 6.04 6.58
CA ILE A 207 -11.54 4.83 7.03
C ILE A 207 -12.53 5.15 8.16
N TRP A 208 -12.24 6.13 9.00
CA TRP A 208 -13.18 6.60 10.01
C TRP A 208 -14.37 7.36 9.37
N MET A 209 -14.12 8.20 8.33
CA MET A 209 -15.21 8.82 7.58
C MET A 209 -16.12 7.77 6.96
N GLN A 210 -15.57 6.70 6.37
CA GLN A 210 -16.36 5.59 5.85
C GLN A 210 -17.10 4.82 6.95
N THR A 211 -16.50 4.66 8.14
CA THR A 211 -17.15 4.06 9.31
C THR A 211 -18.35 4.89 9.78
N PHE A 212 -18.26 6.21 9.67
CA PHE A 212 -19.37 7.13 9.98
C PHE A 212 -20.41 7.22 8.85
N GLY A 213 -20.17 6.58 7.70
CA GLY A 213 -21.13 6.46 6.60
C GLY A 213 -20.85 7.33 5.39
N SER A 214 -19.76 8.12 5.36
CA SER A 214 -19.37 8.85 4.15
C SER A 214 -18.81 7.89 3.10
N PRO A 215 -19.33 7.85 1.87
CA PRO A 215 -18.77 7.04 0.80
C PRO A 215 -17.47 7.63 0.22
N LEU A 216 -17.07 8.85 0.61
CA LEU A 216 -15.98 9.67 0.10
C LEU A 216 -16.14 10.10 -1.36
N ILE A 217 -16.49 9.17 -2.24
CA ILE A 217 -16.87 9.39 -3.64
C ILE A 217 -18.09 8.52 -3.96
N GLU A 218 -19.11 9.10 -4.54
CA GLU A 218 -20.29 8.40 -5.02
C GLU A 218 -20.64 8.86 -6.44
N ASN A 219 -20.77 7.92 -7.39
CA ASN A 219 -21.10 8.20 -8.80
C ASN A 219 -20.17 9.26 -9.45
N GLY A 220 -18.85 9.24 -9.11
CA GLY A 220 -17.86 10.19 -9.61
C GLY A 220 -17.93 11.59 -8.97
N GLN A 221 -18.73 11.77 -7.93
CA GLN A 221 -18.81 13.02 -7.17
C GLN A 221 -18.19 12.82 -5.78
N VAL A 222 -17.39 13.75 -5.35
CA VAL A 222 -16.82 13.75 -3.99
C VAL A 222 -17.93 14.09 -3.00
N THR A 223 -18.06 13.28 -1.96
CA THR A 223 -19.06 13.47 -0.90
C THR A 223 -18.47 14.07 0.38
N ILE A 224 -17.13 14.19 0.47
CA ILE A 224 -16.47 14.82 1.62
C ILE A 224 -17.01 16.24 1.80
N GLY A 225 -17.41 16.57 3.02
CA GLY A 225 -18.23 17.72 3.36
C GLY A 225 -19.66 17.33 3.70
N ASP A 226 -20.04 16.05 3.51
CA ASP A 226 -21.28 15.49 4.01
C ASP A 226 -21.32 15.43 5.55
N ASP A 227 -22.49 15.23 6.12
CA ASP A 227 -22.68 15.17 7.57
C ASP A 227 -21.81 14.08 8.21
N ALA A 228 -21.63 12.94 7.54
CA ALA A 228 -20.87 11.80 8.05
C ALA A 228 -19.35 12.10 8.14
N SER A 229 -18.77 12.72 7.13
CA SER A 229 -17.35 13.13 7.15
C SER A 229 -17.10 14.22 8.19
N VAL A 230 -18.03 15.18 8.34
CA VAL A 230 -17.95 16.23 9.36
C VAL A 230 -18.05 15.64 10.77
N GLU A 231 -18.97 14.68 10.98
CA GLU A 231 -19.13 13.99 12.26
C GLU A 231 -17.89 13.18 12.64
N ALA A 232 -17.31 12.44 11.68
CA ALA A 232 -16.08 11.65 11.89
C ALA A 232 -14.92 12.54 12.34
N VAL A 233 -14.69 13.68 11.67
CA VAL A 233 -13.60 14.61 12.01
C VAL A 233 -13.88 15.34 13.34
N THR A 234 -15.13 15.65 13.62
CA THR A 234 -15.53 16.24 14.92
C THR A 234 -15.25 15.27 16.06
N TRP A 235 -15.61 14.00 15.88
CA TRP A 235 -15.31 12.93 16.83
C TRP A 235 -13.80 12.74 17.02
N TYR A 236 -13.04 12.69 15.94
CA TYR A 236 -11.58 12.52 16.02
C TYR A 236 -10.90 13.69 16.74
N LYS A 237 -11.34 14.92 16.44
CA LYS A 237 -10.92 16.13 17.18
C LYS A 237 -11.24 16.05 18.68
N LYS A 238 -12.43 15.54 19.05
CA LYS A 238 -12.80 15.35 20.44
C LYS A 238 -11.90 14.35 21.14
N LEU A 239 -11.54 13.22 20.49
CA LEU A 239 -10.57 12.28 21.06
C LEU A 239 -9.21 12.95 21.32
N TYR A 240 -8.80 13.81 20.41
CA TYR A 240 -7.55 14.58 20.53
C TYR A 240 -7.60 15.57 21.69
N ASP A 241 -8.66 16.36 21.79
CA ASP A 241 -8.83 17.36 22.85
C ASP A 241 -8.96 16.72 24.25
N ASP A 242 -9.61 15.56 24.33
CA ASP A 242 -9.76 14.78 25.55
C ASP A 242 -8.46 14.03 25.94
N GLY A 243 -7.41 14.08 25.11
CA GLY A 243 -6.14 13.38 25.29
C GLY A 243 -6.26 11.86 25.23
N LEU A 244 -7.24 11.35 24.48
CA LEU A 244 -7.43 9.92 24.21
C LEU A 244 -6.57 9.42 23.05
N ILE A 245 -6.13 10.33 22.16
CA ILE A 245 -5.10 10.13 21.15
C ILE A 245 -3.98 11.16 21.35
N ALA A 246 -2.73 10.77 21.02
CA ALA A 246 -1.58 11.64 21.23
C ALA A 246 -1.31 12.54 20.03
N PRO A 247 -0.75 13.73 20.23
CA PRO A 247 -0.28 14.58 19.13
C PRO A 247 0.99 14.01 18.49
N ASP A 248 1.18 14.35 17.22
CA ASP A 248 2.42 14.11 16.45
C ASP A 248 2.85 12.63 16.39
N VAL A 249 1.88 11.74 16.16
CA VAL A 249 2.07 10.29 16.02
C VAL A 249 1.84 9.87 14.56
N ASP A 250 2.78 9.15 13.99
CA ASP A 250 2.59 8.35 12.77
C ASP A 250 2.59 6.84 13.11
N ARG A 251 2.51 5.98 12.10
CA ARG A 251 2.45 4.53 12.33
C ARG A 251 3.73 3.96 12.96
N PHE A 252 4.88 4.52 12.64
CA PHE A 252 6.16 4.09 13.23
C PHE A 252 6.28 4.53 14.68
N ASP A 253 5.84 5.75 15.01
CA ASP A 253 5.74 6.20 16.39
C ASP A 253 4.75 5.34 17.18
N ALA A 254 3.60 4.99 16.58
CA ALA A 254 2.60 4.13 17.19
C ALA A 254 3.17 2.73 17.51
N ARG A 255 3.94 2.13 16.61
CA ARG A 255 4.67 0.88 16.85
C ARG A 255 5.63 0.99 18.03
N ALA A 256 6.44 2.05 18.06
CA ALA A 256 7.40 2.29 19.13
C ALA A 256 6.71 2.50 20.50
N LEU A 257 5.60 3.22 20.54
CA LEU A 257 4.80 3.40 21.76
C LEU A 257 4.14 2.09 22.21
N PHE A 258 3.61 1.32 21.28
CA PHE A 258 2.92 0.08 21.54
C PHE A 258 3.88 -1.03 22.02
N SER A 259 5.03 -1.19 21.36
CA SER A 259 6.08 -2.15 21.73
C SER A 259 6.63 -1.91 23.14
N GLN A 260 6.65 -0.65 23.58
CA GLN A 260 7.08 -0.24 24.94
C GLN A 260 5.96 -0.39 25.98
N GLY A 261 4.75 -0.86 25.63
CA GLY A 261 3.61 -0.93 26.52
C GLY A 261 3.04 0.44 26.92
N ARG A 262 3.30 1.49 26.14
CA ARG A 262 2.84 2.86 26.36
C ARG A 262 1.59 3.23 25.56
N ALA A 263 1.20 2.42 24.58
CA ALA A 263 -0.06 2.54 23.88
C ALA A 263 -0.89 1.28 24.10
N ALA A 264 -2.20 1.43 24.30
CA ALA A 264 -3.11 0.32 24.53
C ALA A 264 -3.73 -0.21 23.23
N ILE A 265 -3.96 0.68 22.26
CA ILE A 265 -4.54 0.37 20.95
C ILE A 265 -3.73 1.13 19.89
N TYR A 266 -3.50 0.50 18.73
CA TYR A 266 -2.91 1.17 17.56
C TYR A 266 -3.45 0.56 16.26
N ASP A 267 -3.31 1.27 15.13
CA ASP A 267 -3.62 0.77 13.80
C ASP A 267 -2.36 0.23 13.14
N ASP A 268 -2.43 -1.00 12.64
CA ASP A 268 -1.37 -1.54 11.79
C ASP A 268 -1.88 -2.63 10.83
N ALA A 269 -1.05 -2.94 9.83
CA ALA A 269 -1.16 -4.17 9.07
C ALA A 269 -0.59 -5.35 9.87
N ILE A 270 -0.87 -6.57 9.43
CA ILE A 270 -0.42 -7.79 10.11
C ILE A 270 1.11 -7.83 10.30
N VAL A 271 1.88 -7.22 9.39
CA VAL A 271 3.35 -7.11 9.48
C VAL A 271 3.81 -6.37 10.74
N GLY A 272 2.97 -5.51 11.30
CA GLY A 272 3.26 -4.79 12.53
C GLY A 272 3.53 -5.71 13.73
N LYS A 273 2.96 -6.93 13.75
CA LYS A 273 3.21 -7.92 14.81
C LYS A 273 4.71 -8.19 14.99
N SER A 274 5.42 -8.52 13.90
CA SER A 274 6.85 -8.83 13.98
C SER A 274 7.68 -7.63 14.44
N ALA A 275 7.35 -6.43 13.97
CA ALA A 275 8.03 -5.19 14.36
C ALA A 275 7.86 -4.92 15.87
N VAL A 276 6.61 -4.87 16.38
CA VAL A 276 6.36 -4.55 17.78
C VAL A 276 6.88 -5.62 18.74
N VAL A 277 6.86 -6.88 18.35
CA VAL A 277 7.39 -7.99 19.17
C VAL A 277 8.90 -7.93 19.23
N SER A 278 9.60 -7.67 18.11
CA SER A 278 11.07 -7.58 18.08
C SER A 278 11.63 -6.38 18.85
N GLU A 279 10.88 -5.29 18.90
CA GLU A 279 11.26 -4.05 19.58
C GLU A 279 10.83 -4.02 21.05
N SER A 280 9.98 -4.95 21.49
CA SER A 280 9.48 -4.95 22.86
C SER A 280 10.53 -5.41 23.85
N PRO A 281 10.69 -4.71 25.01
CA PRO A 281 11.50 -5.20 26.12
C PRO A 281 10.87 -6.40 26.85
N ASP A 282 9.59 -6.71 26.59
CA ASP A 282 8.83 -7.79 27.19
C ASP A 282 8.93 -9.05 26.31
N PRO A 283 9.57 -10.13 26.77
CA PRO A 283 9.72 -11.37 25.99
C PRO A 283 8.39 -12.08 25.70
N ASP A 284 7.35 -11.81 26.49
CA ASP A 284 6.02 -12.42 26.34
C ASP A 284 5.04 -11.53 25.56
N PHE A 285 5.52 -10.41 24.96
CA PHE A 285 4.69 -9.39 24.32
C PHE A 285 3.80 -9.95 23.21
N ALA A 286 4.30 -10.92 22.45
CA ALA A 286 3.52 -11.59 21.40
C ALA A 286 2.19 -12.17 21.88
N SER A 287 2.14 -12.66 23.13
CA SER A 287 0.94 -13.23 23.75
C SER A 287 -0.08 -12.17 24.21
N LYS A 288 0.32 -10.90 24.20
CA LYS A 288 -0.49 -9.74 24.65
C LYS A 288 -1.16 -9.01 23.48
N LEU A 289 -0.95 -9.46 22.25
CA LEU A 289 -1.52 -8.87 21.06
C LEU A 289 -2.87 -9.50 20.72
N ASP A 290 -3.90 -8.68 20.52
CA ASP A 290 -5.21 -9.13 20.04
C ASP A 290 -5.74 -8.18 18.96
N PRO A 291 -5.91 -8.63 17.71
CA PRO A 291 -6.55 -7.83 16.67
C PRO A 291 -8.05 -7.75 16.93
N ILE A 292 -8.62 -6.56 16.76
CA ILE A 292 -10.07 -6.35 16.92
C ILE A 292 -10.68 -5.75 15.67
N SER A 293 -11.94 -6.06 15.42
CA SER A 293 -12.72 -5.36 14.39
C SER A 293 -12.85 -3.89 14.76
N ARG A 294 -12.78 -2.99 13.78
CA ARG A 294 -13.06 -1.57 14.01
C ARG A 294 -14.50 -1.39 14.48
N PRO A 295 -14.74 -0.60 15.53
CA PRO A 295 -16.08 -0.36 16.03
C PRO A 295 -16.94 0.33 14.97
N VAL A 296 -18.24 0.08 15.00
CA VAL A 296 -19.23 0.64 14.07
C VAL A 296 -20.05 1.75 14.70
N LEU A 297 -20.64 2.61 13.85
CA LEU A 297 -21.47 3.72 14.36
C LEU A 297 -22.78 3.21 14.95
N GLN A 298 -23.45 2.26 14.28
CA GLN A 298 -24.70 1.67 14.71
C GLN A 298 -24.62 0.15 14.76
N SER A 299 -25.35 -0.45 15.69
CA SER A 299 -25.45 -1.90 15.76
C SER A 299 -26.05 -2.48 14.48
N GLY A 300 -25.30 -3.40 13.85
CA GLY A 300 -25.67 -4.03 12.60
C GLY A 300 -24.96 -3.48 11.36
N ASP A 301 -24.19 -2.39 11.52
CA ASP A 301 -23.27 -1.94 10.46
C ASP A 301 -22.11 -2.93 10.32
N ASP A 302 -21.52 -2.97 9.12
CA ASP A 302 -20.33 -3.77 8.86
C ASP A 302 -19.06 -3.03 9.30
N PRO A 303 -18.18 -3.68 10.09
CA PRO A 303 -16.86 -3.12 10.41
C PRO A 303 -16.04 -2.85 9.14
N ARG A 304 -15.12 -1.89 9.22
CA ARG A 304 -14.26 -1.50 8.09
C ARG A 304 -12.80 -1.46 8.52
N ALA A 305 -11.92 -1.99 7.69
CA ALA A 305 -10.49 -1.85 7.83
C ALA A 305 -9.89 -1.26 6.55
N LEU A 306 -8.84 -0.48 6.66
CA LEU A 306 -8.20 0.11 5.49
C LEU A 306 -7.51 -0.99 4.70
N PHE A 307 -7.94 -1.20 3.45
CA PHE A 307 -7.29 -2.15 2.55
C PHE A 307 -5.79 -1.85 2.41
N TRP A 308 -4.97 -2.89 2.36
CA TRP A 308 -3.53 -2.78 2.22
C TRP A 308 -2.99 -3.98 1.47
N GLY A 309 -1.92 -3.80 0.71
CA GLY A 309 -1.24 -4.89 0.04
C GLY A 309 -0.07 -4.46 -0.81
N HIS A 310 0.75 -5.43 -1.17
CA HIS A 310 1.84 -5.25 -2.13
C HIS A 310 1.58 -6.12 -3.35
N ALA A 311 2.01 -5.60 -4.49
CA ALA A 311 2.05 -6.33 -5.75
C ALA A 311 3.42 -6.20 -6.40
N VAL A 312 3.71 -7.08 -7.35
CA VAL A 312 4.88 -6.96 -8.22
C VAL A 312 4.38 -6.61 -9.61
N VAL A 313 4.81 -5.46 -10.10
CA VAL A 313 4.58 -5.00 -11.48
C VAL A 313 5.84 -5.23 -12.32
N VAL A 314 5.68 -5.24 -13.65
CA VAL A 314 6.81 -5.30 -14.57
C VAL A 314 6.79 -4.06 -15.46
N ILE A 315 7.93 -3.36 -15.50
CA ILE A 315 8.16 -2.22 -16.36
C ILE A 315 8.72 -2.72 -17.68
N ASP A 316 8.10 -2.34 -18.79
CA ASP A 316 8.48 -2.71 -20.14
C ASP A 316 9.94 -2.36 -20.45
N GLY A 317 10.64 -3.27 -21.15
CA GLY A 317 12.00 -3.11 -21.60
C GLY A 317 12.74 -4.43 -21.71
N ASP A 318 14.07 -4.36 -21.82
CA ASP A 318 14.90 -5.55 -21.87
C ASP A 318 14.73 -6.38 -20.59
N GLY A 319 14.60 -7.71 -20.74
CA GLY A 319 14.38 -8.62 -19.62
C GLY A 319 12.95 -8.67 -19.05
N ALA A 320 11.99 -7.90 -19.60
CA ALA A 320 10.62 -7.87 -19.05
C ALA A 320 9.92 -9.24 -19.00
N GLY A 321 10.19 -10.12 -19.97
CA GLY A 321 9.66 -11.49 -19.96
C GLY A 321 10.14 -12.29 -18.76
N THR A 322 11.46 -12.31 -18.51
CA THR A 322 12.06 -12.99 -17.34
C THR A 322 11.64 -12.32 -16.03
N ALA A 323 11.50 -11.00 -16.02
CA ALA A 323 10.97 -10.27 -14.86
C ALA A 323 9.51 -10.65 -14.53
N ALA A 324 8.69 -10.95 -15.55
CA ALA A 324 7.32 -11.43 -15.35
C ALA A 324 7.29 -12.88 -14.83
N GLU A 325 8.20 -13.73 -15.27
CA GLU A 325 8.37 -15.08 -14.71
C GLU A 325 8.84 -15.02 -13.25
N PHE A 326 9.78 -14.13 -12.92
CA PHE A 326 10.20 -13.86 -11.54
C PHE A 326 9.04 -13.35 -10.69
N ALA A 327 8.28 -12.37 -11.17
CA ALA A 327 7.11 -11.85 -10.47
C ALA A 327 6.08 -12.95 -10.19
N GLN A 328 5.81 -13.83 -11.18
CA GLN A 328 4.91 -14.96 -11.02
C GLN A 328 5.42 -15.95 -9.98
N TRP A 329 6.68 -16.38 -10.08
CA TRP A 329 7.30 -17.28 -9.12
C TRP A 329 7.26 -16.69 -7.70
N LEU A 330 7.70 -15.45 -7.54
CA LEU A 330 7.76 -14.76 -6.26
C LEU A 330 6.39 -14.67 -5.56
N THR A 331 5.32 -14.56 -6.33
CA THR A 331 3.98 -14.26 -5.80
C THR A 331 3.02 -15.45 -5.81
N SER A 332 3.35 -16.57 -6.50
CA SER A 332 2.43 -17.71 -6.62
C SER A 332 3.08 -19.09 -6.47
N ASP A 333 4.41 -19.20 -6.38
CA ASP A 333 5.02 -20.47 -5.99
C ASP A 333 4.70 -20.77 -4.52
N GLU A 334 4.09 -21.90 -4.25
CA GLU A 334 3.55 -22.22 -2.93
C GLU A 334 4.64 -22.29 -1.86
N ALA A 335 5.77 -22.93 -2.17
CA ALA A 335 6.88 -23.05 -1.22
C ALA A 335 7.50 -21.70 -0.93
N THR A 336 7.71 -20.87 -1.96
CA THR A 336 8.28 -19.53 -1.85
C THR A 336 7.39 -18.60 -1.05
N THR A 337 6.09 -18.63 -1.29
CA THR A 337 5.12 -17.74 -0.59
C THR A 337 4.88 -18.17 0.85
N ILE A 338 4.93 -19.47 1.17
CA ILE A 338 4.87 -19.97 2.55
C ILE A 338 6.15 -19.59 3.31
N ASP A 339 7.33 -19.81 2.73
CA ASP A 339 8.61 -19.41 3.35
C ASP A 339 8.66 -17.90 3.63
N PHE A 340 8.18 -17.09 2.68
CA PHE A 340 8.07 -15.63 2.86
C PHE A 340 7.14 -15.26 4.03
N PHE A 341 6.00 -15.97 4.16
CA PHE A 341 5.09 -15.80 5.29
C PHE A 341 5.75 -16.20 6.61
N GLU A 342 6.42 -17.34 6.68
CA GLU A 342 7.07 -17.83 7.90
C GLU A 342 8.16 -16.86 8.39
N GLN A 343 8.88 -16.22 7.47
CA GLN A 343 9.95 -15.29 7.81
C GLN A 343 9.46 -13.88 8.16
N LEU A 344 8.40 -13.38 7.49
CA LEU A 344 7.98 -11.98 7.62
C LEU A 344 6.55 -11.80 8.16
N GLY A 345 5.77 -12.87 8.28
CA GLY A 345 4.36 -12.78 8.70
C GLY A 345 3.45 -12.11 7.66
N LEU A 346 3.87 -12.06 6.39
CA LEU A 346 3.12 -11.45 5.30
C LEU A 346 2.24 -12.50 4.61
N PRO A 347 0.89 -12.41 4.69
CA PRO A 347 0.01 -13.44 4.15
C PRO A 347 0.18 -13.61 2.64
N PRO A 348 0.23 -14.87 2.16
CA PRO A 348 0.22 -15.16 0.73
C PRO A 348 -1.12 -14.78 0.09
N THR A 349 -1.17 -14.81 -1.23
CA THR A 349 -2.34 -14.36 -2.01
C THR A 349 -2.97 -15.48 -2.83
N THR A 350 -2.37 -16.69 -2.81
CA THR A 350 -2.93 -17.88 -3.44
C THR A 350 -3.70 -18.72 -2.42
N GLN A 351 -4.81 -19.35 -2.85
CA GLN A 351 -5.64 -20.14 -1.97
C GLN A 351 -4.88 -21.32 -1.36
N GLY A 352 -4.02 -22.02 -2.14
CA GLY A 352 -3.24 -23.13 -1.64
C GLY A 352 -2.32 -22.77 -0.49
N ALA A 353 -1.58 -21.65 -0.62
CA ALA A 353 -0.71 -21.18 0.45
C ALA A 353 -1.49 -20.64 1.67
N LEU A 354 -2.64 -19.99 1.46
CA LEU A 354 -3.53 -19.53 2.54
C LEU A 354 -4.09 -20.70 3.37
N ASP A 355 -4.39 -21.82 2.73
CA ASP A 355 -4.92 -23.02 3.38
C ASP A 355 -3.84 -23.88 4.06
N SER A 356 -2.56 -23.50 3.94
CA SER A 356 -1.44 -24.25 4.53
C SER A 356 -1.45 -24.23 6.06
N ASP A 357 -0.91 -25.30 6.68
CA ASP A 357 -0.76 -25.38 8.14
C ASP A 357 0.12 -24.24 8.70
N ALA A 358 1.07 -23.73 7.91
CA ALA A 358 1.92 -22.60 8.30
C ALA A 358 1.11 -21.34 8.56
N VAL A 359 0.17 -21.02 7.68
CA VAL A 359 -0.68 -19.81 7.78
C VAL A 359 -1.80 -20.02 8.80
N THR A 360 -2.51 -21.15 8.73
CA THR A 360 -3.68 -21.43 9.58
C THR A 360 -3.31 -21.79 11.02
N GLY A 361 -2.07 -22.21 11.28
CA GLY A 361 -1.57 -22.56 12.60
C GLY A 361 -1.19 -21.36 13.48
N ASP A 362 -1.03 -20.15 12.93
CA ASP A 362 -0.74 -18.94 13.72
C ASP A 362 -2.04 -18.29 14.22
N ALA A 363 -2.29 -18.35 15.52
CA ALA A 363 -3.52 -17.87 16.13
C ALA A 363 -3.76 -16.35 15.92
N PHE A 364 -2.68 -15.54 15.92
CA PHE A 364 -2.80 -14.10 15.67
C PHE A 364 -3.18 -13.84 14.21
N THR A 365 -2.53 -14.52 13.27
CA THR A 365 -2.83 -14.40 11.83
C THR A 365 -4.26 -14.79 11.53
N THR A 366 -4.74 -15.90 12.11
CA THR A 366 -6.14 -16.33 11.96
C THR A 366 -7.11 -15.27 12.50
N ALA A 367 -6.90 -14.79 13.72
CA ALA A 367 -7.75 -13.75 14.31
C ALA A 367 -7.69 -12.42 13.53
N PHE A 368 -6.51 -12.05 13.03
CA PHE A 368 -6.34 -10.84 12.23
C PHE A 368 -7.07 -10.97 10.88
N SER A 369 -6.97 -12.14 10.24
CA SER A 369 -7.67 -12.43 8.99
C SER A 369 -9.18 -12.32 9.16
N GLU A 370 -9.73 -12.94 10.20
CA GLU A 370 -11.17 -12.98 10.47
C GLU A 370 -11.75 -11.61 10.88
N ARG A 371 -11.03 -10.86 11.71
CA ARG A 371 -11.56 -9.65 12.35
C ARG A 371 -11.17 -8.35 11.63
N VAL A 372 -10.05 -8.36 10.92
CA VAL A 372 -9.50 -7.17 10.25
C VAL A 372 -9.51 -7.34 8.73
N THR A 373 -8.78 -8.34 8.19
CA THR A 373 -8.66 -8.49 6.74
C THR A 373 -10.00 -8.76 6.06
N ALA A 374 -10.87 -9.55 6.68
CA ALA A 374 -12.22 -9.82 6.14
C ALA A 374 -13.11 -8.55 6.04
N THR A 375 -12.75 -7.47 6.71
CA THR A 375 -13.47 -6.19 6.70
C THR A 375 -12.78 -5.12 5.84
N ALA A 376 -11.78 -5.53 5.05
CA ALA A 376 -10.98 -4.63 4.22
C ALA A 376 -11.85 -3.80 3.26
N THR A 377 -11.65 -2.50 3.27
CA THR A 377 -12.40 -1.53 2.45
C THR A 377 -11.40 -0.74 1.64
N VAL A 378 -11.56 -0.77 0.31
CA VAL A 378 -10.68 -0.03 -0.61
C VAL A 378 -10.95 1.46 -0.51
N ASN A 379 -9.88 2.25 -0.49
CA ASN A 379 -9.99 3.70 -0.61
C ASN A 379 -10.39 4.07 -2.05
N PRO A 380 -11.55 4.72 -2.26
CA PRO A 380 -12.03 5.05 -3.61
C PRO A 380 -11.11 6.03 -4.36
N PHE A 381 -10.19 6.70 -3.68
CA PHE A 381 -9.22 7.59 -4.33
C PHE A 381 -8.22 6.82 -5.22
N TRP A 382 -7.93 5.55 -4.91
CA TRP A 382 -6.91 4.77 -5.63
C TRP A 382 -7.27 4.44 -7.08
N GLN A 383 -8.51 4.63 -7.48
CA GLN A 383 -8.92 4.59 -8.89
C GLN A 383 -8.46 5.83 -9.69
N TYR A 384 -7.89 6.85 -9.03
CA TYR A 384 -7.41 8.08 -9.67
C TYR A 384 -5.88 8.16 -9.60
N PRO A 385 -5.19 8.53 -10.70
CA PRO A 385 -3.74 8.74 -10.67
C PRO A 385 -3.27 9.81 -9.66
N GLN A 386 -4.17 10.74 -9.30
CA GLN A 386 -3.93 11.83 -8.36
C GLN A 386 -4.23 11.47 -6.89
N TYR A 387 -4.49 10.19 -6.57
CA TYR A 387 -4.92 9.75 -5.25
C TYR A 387 -4.09 10.33 -4.10
N ALA A 388 -2.76 10.38 -4.24
CA ALA A 388 -1.88 10.91 -3.20
C ALA A 388 -2.09 12.41 -2.92
N GLN A 389 -2.43 13.19 -3.96
CA GLN A 389 -2.80 14.60 -3.80
C GLN A 389 -4.16 14.74 -3.13
N MET A 390 -5.10 13.85 -3.46
CA MET A 390 -6.43 13.80 -2.84
C MET A 390 -6.32 13.48 -1.34
N GLU A 391 -5.55 12.45 -0.98
CA GLU A 391 -5.26 12.10 0.42
C GLU A 391 -4.60 13.26 1.19
N SER A 392 -3.62 13.93 0.56
CA SER A 392 -2.94 15.07 1.16
C SER A 392 -3.89 16.25 1.39
N ALA A 393 -4.77 16.54 0.43
CA ALA A 393 -5.76 17.62 0.57
C ALA A 393 -6.69 17.38 1.76
N VAL A 394 -7.14 16.14 1.99
CA VAL A 394 -7.93 15.80 3.18
C VAL A 394 -7.10 15.92 4.46
N ALA A 395 -5.89 15.35 4.47
CA ALA A 395 -5.02 15.35 5.64
C ALA A 395 -4.67 16.76 6.14
N GLU A 396 -4.39 17.69 5.23
CA GLU A 396 -4.12 19.09 5.55
C GLU A 396 -5.31 19.78 6.21
N GLN A 397 -6.53 19.54 5.73
CA GLN A 397 -7.74 20.12 6.31
C GLN A 397 -8.06 19.49 7.68
N VAL A 398 -7.88 18.19 7.84
CA VAL A 398 -8.02 17.52 9.14
C VAL A 398 -6.99 18.06 10.13
N GLN A 399 -5.74 18.29 9.72
CA GLN A 399 -4.75 18.94 10.56
C GLN A 399 -5.19 20.33 11.01
N ALA A 400 -5.76 21.13 10.11
CA ALA A 400 -6.27 22.46 10.48
C ALA A 400 -7.34 22.37 11.57
N VAL A 401 -8.19 21.35 11.54
CA VAL A 401 -9.17 21.08 12.63
C VAL A 401 -8.44 20.67 13.91
N MET A 402 -7.48 19.75 13.82
CA MET A 402 -6.76 19.24 14.99
C MET A 402 -6.06 20.35 15.78
N VAL A 403 -5.44 21.32 15.08
CA VAL A 403 -4.78 22.47 15.72
C VAL A 403 -5.74 23.62 16.04
N GLY A 404 -7.03 23.49 15.74
CA GLY A 404 -8.07 24.49 16.06
C GLY A 404 -8.06 25.72 15.14
N SER A 405 -7.46 25.63 13.94
CA SER A 405 -7.41 26.74 12.96
C SER A 405 -8.61 26.75 12.00
N ALA A 406 -9.39 25.65 11.94
CA ALA A 406 -10.62 25.56 11.14
C ALA A 406 -11.70 24.78 11.90
N SER A 407 -12.98 25.06 11.59
CA SER A 407 -14.06 24.21 12.06
C SER A 407 -14.12 22.91 11.25
N PRO A 408 -14.62 21.78 11.81
CA PRO A 408 -14.78 20.54 11.05
C PRO A 408 -15.62 20.74 9.78
N ALA A 409 -16.70 21.49 9.82
CA ALA A 409 -17.57 21.73 8.68
C ALA A 409 -16.87 22.52 7.56
N ASP A 410 -16.17 23.63 7.90
CA ASP A 410 -15.44 24.42 6.92
C ASP A 410 -14.27 23.63 6.31
N ALA A 411 -13.53 22.87 7.14
CA ALA A 411 -12.40 22.07 6.70
C ALA A 411 -12.84 20.94 5.77
N MET A 412 -13.93 20.23 6.09
CA MET A 412 -14.42 19.15 5.22
C MET A 412 -15.03 19.67 3.91
N THR A 413 -15.67 20.84 3.93
CA THR A 413 -16.09 21.50 2.70
C THR A 413 -14.88 21.84 1.82
N ALA A 414 -13.85 22.45 2.38
CA ALA A 414 -12.63 22.80 1.65
C ALA A 414 -11.89 21.53 1.13
N ALA A 415 -11.84 20.45 1.92
CA ALA A 415 -11.27 19.18 1.50
C ALA A 415 -12.04 18.59 0.30
N GLY A 416 -13.37 18.56 0.38
CA GLY A 416 -14.24 18.06 -0.71
C GLY A 416 -14.05 18.84 -2.01
N GLU A 417 -14.02 20.17 -1.94
CA GLU A 417 -13.75 21.03 -3.10
C GLU A 417 -12.36 20.78 -3.70
N ALA A 418 -11.32 20.65 -2.86
CA ALA A 418 -9.97 20.37 -3.31
C ALA A 418 -9.84 18.98 -3.97
N VAL A 419 -10.46 17.95 -3.38
CA VAL A 419 -10.48 16.60 -3.95
C VAL A 419 -11.28 16.57 -5.26
N GLN A 420 -12.44 17.23 -5.33
CA GLN A 420 -13.25 17.30 -6.56
C GLN A 420 -12.52 17.98 -7.72
N ALA A 421 -11.64 18.93 -7.44
CA ALA A 421 -10.84 19.60 -8.46
C ALA A 421 -9.71 18.70 -9.05
N LEU A 422 -9.43 17.56 -8.44
CA LEU A 422 -8.44 16.58 -8.88
C LEU A 422 -9.03 15.42 -9.69
N ILE A 423 -10.37 15.29 -9.75
CA ILE A 423 -11.11 14.31 -10.54
C ILE A 423 -11.52 14.98 -11.87
#